data_e27d3cc3ad49ea4115d2aa09ad0118a6
#
_entry.id   e27d3cc3ad49ea4115d2aa09ad0118a6
#
_cell.length_a   1.000
_cell.length_b   1.000
_cell.length_c   1.000
_cell.angle_alpha   90.00
_cell.angle_beta   90.00
_cell.angle_gamma   90.00
#
_symmetry.space_group_name_H-M   'P 1'
#
loop_
_entity.id
_entity.type
_entity.pdbx_description
1 polymer ?
#
loop_
_entity_poly.entity_id
_entity_poly.type
_entity_poly.pdbx_seq_one_letter_code
_entity_poly.pdbx_strand_id
1 'polypeptide(L)'
;MDKIIVYVDDADHAQQLLAPLAAKEPAHQRHWVLVACAPRMTHRVSKWVSHSARESWRNKWADKLFAQIITGVGLPHAQVTTVLAKGPLAELTEQLQADLQNDGHRPAPVMDARKPRSHADSPEAVTPRPAEPPSSAGHWPRMLGSVLTGCGTLWALGID
;
A
#
# COMPACT_ATOMS: atom_id res chain seq x y z
N MET A 1 7.80 -21.96 -23.50
CA MET A 1 8.18 -20.64 -22.99
C MET A 1 8.00 -20.65 -21.49
N ASP A 2 9.01 -20.26 -20.75
CA ASP A 2 8.89 -20.14 -19.29
C ASP A 2 8.17 -18.85 -18.94
N LYS A 3 7.16 -18.92 -18.07
CA LYS A 3 6.43 -17.74 -17.61
C LYS A 3 6.93 -17.33 -16.23
N ILE A 4 6.98 -16.03 -15.95
CA ILE A 4 7.32 -15.45 -14.64
C ILE A 4 6.27 -14.43 -14.24
N ILE A 5 5.79 -14.51 -13.01
CA ILE A 5 4.85 -13.54 -12.42
C ILE A 5 5.67 -12.52 -11.63
N VAL A 6 5.49 -11.24 -11.92
CA VAL A 6 6.24 -10.15 -11.26
C VAL A 6 5.28 -9.13 -10.68
N TYR A 7 5.33 -8.95 -9.37
CA TYR A 7 4.58 -7.88 -8.69
C TYR A 7 5.33 -6.57 -8.77
N VAL A 8 4.64 -5.51 -9.20
CA VAL A 8 5.20 -4.17 -9.38
C VAL A 8 4.31 -3.10 -8.77
N ASP A 9 4.89 -2.09 -8.14
CA ASP A 9 4.20 -0.90 -7.62
C ASP A 9 4.92 0.41 -7.95
N ASP A 10 6.20 0.33 -8.34
CA ASP A 10 7.05 1.46 -8.70
C ASP A 10 7.85 1.12 -9.96
N ALA A 11 7.87 2.06 -10.93
CA ALA A 11 8.51 1.80 -12.22
C ALA A 11 10.03 1.74 -12.13
N ASP A 12 10.63 2.67 -11.39
CA ASP A 12 12.10 2.77 -11.31
C ASP A 12 12.67 1.57 -10.57
N HIS A 13 12.04 1.16 -9.46
CA HIS A 13 12.45 -0.02 -8.71
C HIS A 13 12.30 -1.30 -9.52
N ALA A 14 11.17 -1.47 -10.21
CA ALA A 14 10.94 -2.60 -11.08
C ALA A 14 11.97 -2.67 -12.23
N GLN A 15 12.27 -1.54 -12.88
CA GLN A 15 13.28 -1.49 -13.94
C GLN A 15 14.66 -1.92 -13.44
N GLN A 16 15.09 -1.45 -12.28
CA GLN A 16 16.37 -1.83 -11.66
C GLN A 16 16.49 -3.35 -11.45
N LEU A 17 15.41 -4.00 -11.05
CA LEU A 17 15.39 -5.44 -10.81
C LEU A 17 15.22 -6.26 -12.10
N LEU A 18 14.41 -5.78 -13.03
CA LEU A 18 14.07 -6.53 -14.26
C LEU A 18 15.13 -6.38 -15.37
N ALA A 19 15.77 -5.22 -15.49
CA ALA A 19 16.76 -4.97 -16.54
C ALA A 19 17.91 -6.01 -16.54
N PRO A 20 18.55 -6.35 -15.39
CA PRO A 20 19.60 -7.36 -15.39
C PRO A 20 19.09 -8.77 -15.72
N LEU A 21 17.82 -9.07 -15.41
CA LEU A 21 17.21 -10.36 -15.73
C LEU A 21 16.87 -10.47 -17.22
N ALA A 22 16.32 -9.40 -17.79
CA ALA A 22 16.03 -9.32 -19.21
C ALA A 22 17.30 -9.36 -20.08
N ALA A 23 18.40 -8.79 -19.58
CA ALA A 23 19.69 -8.81 -20.29
C ALA A 23 20.40 -10.18 -20.26
N LYS A 24 20.18 -10.98 -19.21
CA LYS A 24 20.84 -12.30 -19.06
C LYS A 24 20.21 -13.40 -19.90
N GLU A 25 18.94 -13.27 -20.24
CA GLU A 25 18.22 -14.33 -20.95
C GLU A 25 17.86 -13.87 -22.37
N PRO A 26 17.93 -14.79 -23.34
CA PRO A 26 17.49 -14.48 -24.69
C PRO A 26 16.00 -14.09 -24.66
N ALA A 27 15.71 -12.91 -25.19
CA ALA A 27 14.40 -12.24 -25.12
C ALA A 27 13.21 -13.12 -25.59
N HIS A 28 13.46 -14.24 -26.29
CA HIS A 28 12.42 -15.08 -26.87
C HIS A 28 11.99 -16.28 -26.00
N GLN A 29 12.60 -16.50 -24.85
CA GLN A 29 12.35 -17.70 -24.05
C GLN A 29 11.45 -17.46 -22.84
N ARG A 30 11.24 -16.22 -22.41
CA ARG A 30 10.47 -15.90 -21.19
C ARG A 30 9.27 -15.00 -21.50
N HIS A 31 8.14 -15.35 -20.92
CA HIS A 31 6.94 -14.54 -20.92
C HIS A 31 6.73 -13.89 -19.56
N TRP A 32 6.60 -12.57 -19.54
CA TRP A 32 6.48 -11.75 -18.33
C TRP A 32 5.01 -11.47 -18.01
N VAL A 33 4.55 -11.90 -16.85
CA VAL A 33 3.23 -11.54 -16.32
C VAL A 33 3.44 -10.44 -15.27
N LEU A 34 3.27 -9.19 -15.70
CA LEU A 34 3.42 -8.03 -14.80
C LEU A 34 2.11 -7.78 -14.06
N VAL A 35 2.17 -7.82 -12.73
CA VAL A 35 1.01 -7.61 -11.86
C VAL A 35 1.17 -6.28 -11.13
N ALA A 36 0.38 -5.27 -11.53
CA ALA A 36 0.42 -3.96 -10.90
C ALA A 36 -0.32 -3.97 -9.54
N CYS A 37 0.39 -3.61 -8.49
CA CYS A 37 -0.12 -3.49 -7.13
C CYS A 37 -0.39 -2.02 -6.81
N ALA A 38 -1.60 -1.51 -7.12
CA ALA A 38 -1.93 -0.12 -6.90
C ALA A 38 -1.86 0.27 -5.40
N PRO A 39 -1.32 1.45 -5.08
CA PRO A 39 -1.26 1.92 -3.72
C PRO A 39 -2.67 2.07 -3.13
N ARG A 40 -2.81 1.77 -1.84
CA ARG A 40 -4.09 1.92 -1.14
C ARG A 40 -4.40 3.40 -0.96
N MET A 41 -5.58 3.82 -1.40
CA MET A 41 -6.08 5.15 -1.07
C MET A 41 -6.35 5.24 0.43
N THR A 42 -5.98 6.36 1.05
CA THR A 42 -6.29 6.62 2.45
C THR A 42 -7.80 6.68 2.67
N HIS A 43 -8.25 6.30 3.86
CA HIS A 43 -9.68 6.33 4.22
C HIS A 43 -10.31 7.72 4.05
N ARG A 44 -9.55 8.80 4.26
CA ARG A 44 -10.00 10.18 4.05
C ARG A 44 -10.38 10.45 2.59
N VAL A 45 -9.51 10.06 1.66
CA VAL A 45 -9.73 10.28 0.21
C VAL A 45 -10.83 9.36 -0.30
N SER A 46 -10.90 8.12 0.20
CA SER A 46 -11.88 7.13 -0.27
C SER A 46 -13.34 7.51 0.00
N LYS A 47 -13.61 8.37 0.99
CA LYS A 47 -14.97 8.85 1.28
C LYS A 47 -15.54 9.80 0.21
N TRP A 48 -14.66 10.52 -0.49
CA TRP A 48 -15.06 11.57 -1.44
C TRP A 48 -14.99 11.13 -2.90
N VAL A 49 -14.46 9.94 -3.16
CA VAL A 49 -14.26 9.44 -4.52
C VAL A 49 -15.18 8.26 -4.78
N SER A 50 -15.98 8.32 -5.84
CA SER A 50 -16.85 7.22 -6.25
C SER A 50 -16.08 5.95 -6.59
N HIS A 51 -16.75 4.79 -6.54
CA HIS A 51 -16.13 3.51 -6.87
C HIS A 51 -15.56 3.51 -8.30
N SER A 52 -16.36 4.01 -9.27
CA SER A 52 -15.95 4.08 -10.67
C SER A 52 -14.75 5.00 -10.90
N ALA A 53 -14.70 6.14 -10.20
CA ALA A 53 -13.55 7.04 -10.28
C ALA A 53 -12.28 6.40 -9.72
N ARG A 54 -12.39 5.61 -8.65
CA ARG A 54 -11.26 4.85 -8.08
C ARG A 54 -10.76 3.76 -9.03
N GLU A 55 -11.66 3.06 -9.70
CA GLU A 55 -11.28 2.06 -10.69
C GLU A 55 -10.62 2.69 -11.90
N SER A 56 -11.21 3.76 -12.44
CA SER A 56 -10.62 4.52 -13.56
C SER A 56 -9.22 5.03 -13.23
N TRP A 57 -9.02 5.54 -12.00
CA TRP A 57 -7.71 5.99 -11.55
C TRP A 57 -6.71 4.83 -11.48
N ARG A 58 -7.11 3.66 -10.92
CA ARG A 58 -6.25 2.48 -10.83
C ARG A 58 -5.82 1.98 -12.19
N ASN A 59 -6.75 1.92 -13.14
CA ASN A 59 -6.46 1.49 -14.50
C ASN A 59 -5.46 2.44 -15.16
N LYS A 60 -5.71 3.76 -15.15
CA LYS A 60 -4.79 4.75 -15.72
C LYS A 60 -3.41 4.73 -15.07
N TRP A 61 -3.36 4.52 -13.75
CA TRP A 61 -2.10 4.39 -13.03
C TRP A 61 -1.35 3.14 -13.45
N ALA A 62 -2.03 1.99 -13.56
CA ALA A 62 -1.44 0.73 -13.98
C ALA A 62 -0.92 0.81 -15.43
N ASP A 63 -1.71 1.37 -16.35
CA ASP A 63 -1.31 1.55 -17.75
C ASP A 63 -0.02 2.38 -17.86
N LYS A 64 0.06 3.47 -17.11
CA LYS A 64 1.27 4.29 -17.05
C LYS A 64 2.46 3.53 -16.48
N LEU A 65 2.26 2.79 -15.40
CA LEU A 65 3.29 1.97 -14.77
C LEU A 65 3.84 0.92 -15.75
N PHE A 66 2.96 0.18 -16.40
CA PHE A 66 3.35 -0.84 -17.37
C PHE A 66 4.10 -0.24 -18.57
N ALA A 67 3.60 0.87 -19.13
CA ALA A 67 4.27 1.54 -20.24
C ALA A 67 5.71 1.96 -19.86
N GLN A 68 5.91 2.49 -18.65
CA GLN A 68 7.22 2.89 -18.16
C GLN A 68 8.14 1.67 -17.98
N ILE A 69 7.68 0.58 -17.40
CA ILE A 69 8.48 -0.62 -17.18
C ILE A 69 8.85 -1.27 -18.53
N ILE A 70 7.87 -1.49 -19.39
CA ILE A 70 8.08 -2.15 -20.69
C ILE A 70 9.09 -1.36 -21.53
N THR A 71 8.94 -0.03 -21.59
CA THR A 71 9.86 0.84 -22.34
C THR A 71 11.24 0.89 -21.68
N GLY A 72 11.31 1.04 -20.36
CA GLY A 72 12.57 1.20 -19.62
C GLY A 72 13.42 -0.06 -19.59
N VAL A 73 12.80 -1.24 -19.56
CA VAL A 73 13.49 -2.54 -19.61
C VAL A 73 13.71 -3.01 -21.05
N GLY A 74 12.95 -2.48 -22.02
CA GLY A 74 13.00 -2.92 -23.41
C GLY A 74 12.33 -4.27 -23.66
N LEU A 75 11.27 -4.58 -22.93
CA LEU A 75 10.55 -5.86 -23.07
C LEU A 75 9.71 -5.85 -24.37
N PRO A 76 9.73 -6.95 -25.15
CA PRO A 76 8.85 -7.08 -26.30
C PRO A 76 7.39 -7.20 -25.86
N HIS A 77 6.51 -6.35 -26.37
CA HIS A 77 5.07 -6.37 -26.03
C HIS A 77 4.41 -7.75 -26.22
N ALA A 78 4.85 -8.53 -27.22
CA ALA A 78 4.33 -9.88 -27.46
C ALA A 78 4.63 -10.88 -26.33
N GLN A 79 5.57 -10.56 -25.44
CA GLN A 79 6.00 -11.42 -24.34
C GLN A 79 5.59 -10.88 -22.96
N VAL A 80 4.73 -9.87 -22.94
CA VAL A 80 4.28 -9.26 -21.70
C VAL A 80 2.77 -9.38 -21.60
N THR A 81 2.30 -9.94 -20.50
CA THR A 81 0.91 -9.87 -20.06
C THR A 81 0.81 -8.93 -18.88
N THR A 82 -0.13 -8.00 -18.92
CA THR A 82 -0.33 -7.02 -17.86
C THR A 82 -1.60 -7.34 -17.09
N VAL A 83 -1.52 -7.34 -15.76
CA VAL A 83 -2.65 -7.64 -14.86
C VAL A 83 -2.69 -6.59 -13.75
N LEU A 84 -3.87 -6.02 -13.48
CA LEU A 84 -4.08 -5.14 -12.34
C LEU A 84 -4.62 -5.92 -11.14
N ALA A 85 -3.91 -5.93 -10.02
CA ALA A 85 -4.37 -6.55 -8.79
C ALA A 85 -5.56 -5.78 -8.19
N LYS A 86 -6.74 -6.41 -8.18
CA LYS A 86 -7.98 -5.83 -7.60
C LYS A 86 -8.32 -6.38 -6.22
N GLY A 87 -7.66 -7.45 -5.78
CA GLY A 87 -7.93 -8.16 -4.53
C GLY A 87 -6.66 -8.62 -3.81
N PRO A 88 -6.78 -9.60 -2.90
CA PRO A 88 -5.66 -10.22 -2.23
C PRO A 88 -4.70 -10.86 -3.24
N LEU A 89 -3.40 -10.57 -3.09
CA LEU A 89 -2.39 -11.08 -4.02
C LEU A 89 -2.28 -12.61 -4.02
N ALA A 90 -2.53 -13.25 -2.88
CA ALA A 90 -2.49 -14.71 -2.77
C ALA A 90 -3.53 -15.37 -3.71
N GLU A 91 -4.79 -14.92 -3.62
CA GLU A 91 -5.87 -15.42 -4.48
C GLU A 91 -5.59 -15.16 -5.97
N LEU A 92 -5.10 -13.96 -6.30
CA LEU A 92 -4.73 -13.63 -7.67
C LEU A 92 -3.60 -14.51 -8.18
N THR A 93 -2.61 -14.80 -7.33
CA THR A 93 -1.50 -15.69 -7.70
C THR A 93 -1.99 -17.10 -7.98
N GLU A 94 -2.86 -17.62 -7.11
CA GLU A 94 -3.45 -18.95 -7.30
C GLU A 94 -4.25 -19.02 -8.59
N GLN A 95 -5.04 -18.00 -8.89
CA GLN A 95 -5.79 -17.91 -10.16
C GLN A 95 -4.85 -17.89 -11.37
N LEU A 96 -3.85 -17.01 -11.35
CA LEU A 96 -2.87 -16.92 -12.45
C LEU A 96 -2.10 -18.24 -12.63
N GLN A 97 -1.74 -18.90 -11.55
CA GLN A 97 -1.07 -20.21 -11.63
C GLN A 97 -1.98 -21.30 -12.16
N ALA A 98 -3.25 -21.31 -11.75
CA ALA A 98 -4.25 -22.24 -12.27
C ALA A 98 -4.49 -22.05 -13.77
N ASP A 99 -4.61 -20.79 -14.22
CA ASP A 99 -4.75 -20.46 -15.63
C ASP A 99 -3.55 -20.92 -16.45
N LEU A 100 -2.34 -20.71 -15.92
CA LEU A 100 -1.11 -21.17 -16.56
C LEU A 100 -1.03 -22.69 -16.66
N GLN A 101 -1.46 -23.42 -15.62
CA GLN A 101 -1.51 -24.88 -15.62
C GLN A 101 -2.56 -25.43 -16.61
N ASN A 102 -3.73 -24.80 -16.69
CA ASN A 102 -4.76 -25.15 -17.67
C ASN A 102 -4.26 -24.97 -19.11
N ASP A 103 -3.42 -23.99 -19.37
CA ASP A 103 -2.75 -23.78 -20.65
C ASP A 103 -1.57 -24.76 -20.90
N GLY A 104 -1.34 -25.72 -20.01
CA GLY A 104 -0.26 -26.71 -20.12
C GLY A 104 1.14 -26.17 -19.80
N HIS A 105 1.21 -25.02 -19.10
CA HIS A 105 2.47 -24.46 -18.66
C HIS A 105 2.87 -24.97 -17.25
N ARG A 106 4.17 -24.95 -16.96
CA ARG A 106 4.67 -25.20 -15.62
C ARG A 106 4.28 -24.06 -14.66
N PRO A 107 4.18 -24.33 -13.36
CA PRO A 107 3.97 -23.28 -12.38
C PRO A 107 5.03 -22.17 -12.56
N ALA A 108 4.56 -20.93 -12.70
CA ALA A 108 5.44 -19.80 -12.92
C ALA A 108 6.10 -19.36 -11.60
N PRO A 109 7.42 -19.12 -11.58
CA PRO A 109 8.04 -18.48 -10.43
C PRO A 109 7.45 -17.09 -10.20
N VAL A 110 7.29 -16.73 -8.93
CA VAL A 110 6.77 -15.43 -8.51
C VAL A 110 7.91 -14.58 -8.01
N MET A 111 8.02 -13.37 -8.51
CA MET A 111 9.03 -12.39 -8.11
C MET A 111 8.34 -11.14 -7.57
N ASP A 112 8.80 -10.67 -6.41
CA ASP A 112 8.33 -9.42 -5.83
C ASP A 112 9.30 -8.28 -6.16
N ALA A 113 8.90 -7.43 -7.11
CA ALA A 113 9.62 -6.23 -7.51
C ALA A 113 8.92 -4.95 -7.02
N ARG A 114 8.15 -5.05 -5.94
CA ARG A 114 7.57 -3.88 -5.29
C ARG A 114 8.62 -3.18 -4.44
N LYS A 115 8.53 -1.86 -4.38
CA LYS A 115 9.41 -1.07 -3.53
C LYS A 115 9.23 -1.46 -2.06
N PRO A 116 10.31 -1.82 -1.34
CA PRO A 116 10.21 -2.11 0.09
C PRO A 116 9.66 -0.88 0.82
N ARG A 117 8.56 -1.08 1.55
CA ARG A 117 8.01 -0.02 2.39
C ARG A 117 8.93 0.15 3.59
N SER A 118 9.47 1.35 3.78
CA SER A 118 10.09 1.70 5.05
C SER A 118 9.05 1.53 6.16
N HIS A 119 9.43 0.91 7.27
CA HIS A 119 8.55 0.58 8.43
C HIS A 119 7.79 1.77 9.04
N ALA A 120 7.96 2.99 8.53
CA ALA A 120 7.23 4.17 8.96
C ALA A 120 5.73 4.17 8.62
N ASP A 121 5.27 3.31 7.68
CA ASP A 121 3.87 3.21 7.26
C ASP A 121 3.17 1.91 7.67
N SER A 122 3.78 1.11 8.55
CA SER A 122 3.04 0.02 9.21
C SER A 122 2.06 0.62 10.22
N PRO A 123 0.74 0.42 10.07
CA PRO A 123 -0.16 0.67 11.17
C PRO A 123 0.19 -0.33 12.28
N GLU A 124 0.83 0.20 13.34
CA GLU A 124 0.91 -0.38 14.67
C GLU A 124 1.11 -1.92 14.73
N ALA A 125 2.37 -2.34 14.73
CA ALA A 125 2.70 -3.47 15.58
C ALA A 125 2.23 -3.08 16.99
N VAL A 126 1.15 -3.70 17.45
CA VAL A 126 0.71 -3.65 18.83
C VAL A 126 1.91 -4.11 19.66
N THR A 127 2.72 -3.17 20.12
CA THR A 127 3.64 -3.43 21.20
C THR A 127 2.77 -3.88 22.37
N PRO A 128 3.00 -5.06 22.95
CA PRO A 128 2.32 -5.43 24.17
C PRO A 128 2.66 -4.36 25.20
N ARG A 129 1.64 -3.58 25.57
CA ARG A 129 1.73 -2.60 26.64
C ARG A 129 2.31 -3.32 27.85
N PRO A 130 3.42 -2.87 28.42
CA PRO A 130 3.88 -3.44 29.68
C PRO A 130 2.72 -3.38 30.67
N ALA A 131 2.40 -4.50 31.28
CA ALA A 131 1.38 -4.57 32.32
C ALA A 131 1.70 -3.52 33.37
N GLU A 132 0.87 -2.49 33.50
CA GLU A 132 0.91 -1.57 34.63
C GLU A 132 0.75 -2.40 35.91
N PRO A 133 1.62 -2.23 36.91
CA PRO A 133 1.40 -2.85 38.21
C PRO A 133 0.09 -2.30 38.78
N PRO A 134 -0.69 -3.11 39.53
CA PRO A 134 -1.95 -2.67 40.12
C PRO A 134 -1.66 -1.50 41.06
N SER A 135 -2.13 -0.31 40.71
CA SER A 135 -2.10 0.85 41.60
C SER A 135 -2.96 0.54 42.80
N SER A 136 -2.28 0.31 43.92
CA SER A 136 -2.86 0.22 45.23
C SER A 136 -3.77 1.42 45.50
N ALA A 137 -4.96 1.14 45.97
CA ALA A 137 -5.95 2.08 46.43
C ALA A 137 -5.34 3.12 47.39
N GLY A 138 -5.16 4.32 46.92
CA GLY A 138 -4.82 5.49 47.71
C GLY A 138 -6.06 6.30 48.01
N HIS A 139 -6.50 6.15 49.23
CA HIS A 139 -7.49 6.88 50.00
C HIS A 139 -7.46 8.39 49.70
N TRP A 140 -8.57 8.94 49.18
CA TRP A 140 -8.78 10.37 49.04
C TRP A 140 -9.44 10.89 50.32
N PRO A 141 -8.83 11.79 51.11
CA PRO A 141 -9.52 12.48 52.14
C PRO A 141 -10.41 13.57 51.53
N ARG A 142 -11.71 13.45 51.85
CA ARG A 142 -12.67 14.54 51.70
C ARG A 142 -12.20 15.71 52.56
N MET A 143 -11.83 16.82 51.94
CA MET A 143 -11.81 18.12 52.61
C MET A 143 -12.98 18.96 52.11
N LEU A 144 -13.96 19.05 52.98
CA LEU A 144 -14.97 20.10 53.05
C LEU A 144 -14.32 21.39 53.58
N GLY A 145 -14.74 22.51 53.07
CA GLY A 145 -14.43 23.83 53.67
C GLY A 145 -14.20 24.85 52.59
N SER A 146 -15.12 25.63 52.32
CA SER A 146 -15.66 26.83 52.98
C SER A 146 -15.23 28.09 52.21
N VAL A 147 -16.21 28.68 51.55
CA VAL A 147 -16.75 30.04 51.72
C VAL A 147 -15.71 31.18 51.86
N LEU A 148 -15.91 32.19 51.04
CA LEU A 148 -15.97 33.63 51.29
C LEU A 148 -15.61 34.38 50.02
N THR A 149 -16.61 35.05 49.35
CA THR A 149 -17.02 36.43 49.59
C THR A 149 -15.91 37.48 49.29
N GLY A 150 -16.22 38.35 48.40
CA GLY A 150 -15.53 39.62 48.18
C GLY A 150 -15.55 40.04 46.73
N CYS A 151 -16.54 40.71 46.24
CA CYS A 151 -16.80 42.15 46.35
C CYS A 151 -15.91 43.00 45.46
N GLY A 152 -16.55 43.64 44.48
CA GLY A 152 -16.25 44.98 44.04
C GLY A 152 -15.18 45.03 42.93
N THR A 153 -15.32 45.69 41.82
CA THR A 153 -15.93 47.01 41.57
C THR A 153 -15.96 47.23 40.06
N LEU A 154 -17.04 47.78 39.62
CA LEU A 154 -17.22 48.60 38.42
C LEU A 154 -15.97 49.47 38.10
N TRP A 155 -15.67 49.56 36.82
CA TRP A 155 -15.35 50.85 36.17
C TRP A 155 -15.85 50.83 34.76
N ALA A 156 -16.78 51.68 34.54
CA ALA A 156 -17.34 52.12 33.26
C ALA A 156 -16.49 53.28 32.69
N LEU A 157 -16.86 53.64 31.46
CA LEU A 157 -16.49 54.87 30.73
C LEU A 157 -15.15 54.71 29.95
N GLY A 158 -15.12 55.06 28.68
CA GLY A 158 -15.96 55.78 27.77
C GLY A 158 -15.16 56.11 26.52
N ILE A 159 -15.89 56.32 25.45
CA ILE A 159 -15.78 57.42 24.50
C ILE A 159 -14.40 57.59 23.81
N ASP A 160 -14.29 57.36 22.54
CA ASP A 160 -14.62 58.09 21.32
C ASP A 160 -14.48 57.19 20.11
#